data_5cea8e7a50e1417ac8fb8d41bb0384e1
#
_entry.id   5cea8e7a50e1417ac8fb8d41bb0384e1
#
_cell.length_a   1.000
_cell.length_b   1.000
_cell.length_c   1.000
_cell.angle_alpha   90.00
_cell.angle_beta   90.00
_cell.angle_gamma   90.00
#
_symmetry.space_group_name_H-M   'P 1'
#
loop_
_entity.id
_entity.type
_entity.pdbx_description
1 polymer ?
#
loop_
_entity_poly.entity_id
_entity_poly.type
_entity_poly.pdbx_seq_one_letter_code
_entity_poly.pdbx_strand_id
1 'polypeptide(L)'
;MRRVGFVVNPIAGMGGRVGLKGTDGKVDEARERGAEPRAPDRARKALDSLANGEIELLVAGGEMGETAAREADFDPEIVTDPPAETSASDTRAAVREFVGEGVDLVLFVGGDGTAVDVAETLAELDSEIPILGVPAGVKVYSAVFAVSPRAAGSIAATFDGTESREINDIDEDEYREGEVHTELKAVVRVPVAEEIQSSKQLSGGTVETLAVGVDDETEPGTTYVLGPGSTVGAVKRELGFEGTPLGVDVWCAGEDGGTVLVRDGSADEIENALGEQNVVIVSPIGGQGFVFGRGNQQISPAVLRKSGIEVVASRTKLDETGVLRVDTGDHDLDEELRGWRKVRTGRFERRMMKVV
;
A
#
# COMPACT_ATOMS: atom_id res chain seq x y z
N MET A 1 5.99 -5.61 -26.62
CA MET A 1 4.79 -6.36 -26.16
C MET A 1 4.99 -6.55 -24.67
N ARG A 2 4.00 -6.18 -23.84
CA ARG A 2 4.07 -6.27 -22.38
C ARG A 2 3.50 -7.60 -21.92
N ARG A 3 4.18 -8.28 -21.00
CA ARG A 3 3.72 -9.54 -20.40
C ARG A 3 2.96 -9.26 -19.11
N VAL A 4 1.69 -9.62 -19.02
CA VAL A 4 0.84 -9.38 -17.85
C VAL A 4 0.37 -10.72 -17.29
N GLY A 5 0.71 -10.99 -16.03
CA GLY A 5 0.14 -12.09 -15.27
C GLY A 5 -1.21 -11.67 -14.70
N PHE A 6 -2.27 -12.41 -14.99
CA PHE A 6 -3.62 -12.08 -14.58
C PHE A 6 -4.26 -13.19 -13.73
N VAL A 7 -4.70 -12.84 -12.53
CA VAL A 7 -5.35 -13.78 -11.62
C VAL A 7 -6.60 -13.18 -10.99
N VAL A 8 -7.63 -13.98 -10.86
CA VAL A 8 -8.93 -13.60 -10.27
C VAL A 8 -9.19 -14.45 -9.04
N ASN A 9 -9.54 -13.81 -7.92
CA ASN A 9 -10.19 -14.49 -6.81
C ASN A 9 -11.70 -14.51 -7.08
N PRO A 10 -12.28 -15.63 -7.54
CA PRO A 10 -13.65 -15.66 -8.07
C PRO A 10 -14.72 -15.40 -7.00
N ILE A 11 -14.41 -15.65 -5.72
CA ILE A 11 -15.32 -15.44 -4.59
C ILE A 11 -15.18 -14.05 -3.96
N ALA A 12 -14.21 -13.23 -4.41
CA ALA A 12 -13.98 -11.91 -3.82
C ALA A 12 -15.19 -10.99 -4.00
N GLY A 13 -15.54 -10.27 -2.95
CA GLY A 13 -16.60 -9.28 -2.95
C GLY A 13 -18.03 -9.83 -2.83
N MET A 14 -18.23 -11.13 -2.67
CA MET A 14 -19.56 -11.74 -2.52
C MET A 14 -20.27 -11.31 -1.22
N GLY A 15 -19.56 -11.33 -0.09
CA GLY A 15 -20.15 -11.11 1.22
C GLY A 15 -20.70 -9.69 1.45
N GLY A 16 -20.11 -8.67 0.82
CA GLY A 16 -20.41 -7.27 1.12
C GLY A 16 -21.84 -6.81 0.88
N ARG A 17 -22.54 -7.36 -0.12
CA ARG A 17 -23.95 -7.00 -0.41
C ARG A 17 -24.97 -7.64 0.54
N VAL A 18 -24.64 -8.78 1.11
CA VAL A 18 -25.52 -9.54 1.99
C VAL A 18 -25.19 -9.31 3.48
N GLY A 19 -24.39 -8.27 3.75
CA GLY A 19 -24.03 -7.88 5.12
C GLY A 19 -23.04 -8.82 5.80
N LEU A 20 -22.38 -9.69 5.01
CA LEU A 20 -21.28 -10.51 5.50
C LEU A 20 -19.96 -9.75 5.31
N LYS A 21 -19.12 -9.81 6.33
CA LYS A 21 -17.77 -9.25 6.28
C LYS A 21 -16.83 -10.35 5.78
N GLY A 22 -16.15 -10.06 4.66
CA GLY A 22 -15.32 -11.05 3.99
C GLY A 22 -16.13 -12.16 3.33
N THR A 23 -15.43 -13.00 2.56
CA THR A 23 -16.05 -14.17 1.90
C THR A 23 -15.37 -15.46 2.36
N ASP A 24 -14.18 -15.38 2.96
CA ASP A 24 -13.40 -16.53 3.38
C ASP A 24 -14.13 -17.35 4.45
N GLY A 25 -14.33 -18.62 4.17
CA GLY A 25 -15.07 -19.55 5.01
C GLY A 25 -16.58 -19.29 5.12
N LYS A 26 -17.14 -18.33 4.36
CA LYS A 26 -18.56 -17.92 4.42
C LYS A 26 -19.25 -17.92 3.05
N VAL A 27 -18.66 -18.59 2.06
CA VAL A 27 -19.18 -18.61 0.68
C VAL A 27 -20.58 -19.17 0.60
N ASP A 28 -20.84 -20.28 1.32
CA ASP A 28 -22.14 -20.93 1.32
C ASP A 28 -23.21 -20.04 1.99
N GLU A 29 -22.87 -19.41 3.12
CA GLU A 29 -23.76 -18.45 3.78
C GLU A 29 -24.04 -17.23 2.88
N ALA A 30 -23.03 -16.75 2.17
CA ALA A 30 -23.20 -15.64 1.22
C ALA A 30 -24.18 -16.06 0.08
N ARG A 31 -24.02 -17.24 -0.47
CA ARG A 31 -24.92 -17.79 -1.52
C ARG A 31 -26.34 -17.99 -1.01
N GLU A 32 -26.51 -18.55 0.19
CA GLU A 32 -27.82 -18.70 0.82
C GLU A 32 -28.55 -17.36 1.03
N ARG A 33 -27.79 -16.29 1.24
CA ARG A 33 -28.30 -14.92 1.34
C ARG A 33 -28.48 -14.23 -0.01
N GLY A 34 -28.27 -14.94 -1.13
CA GLY A 34 -28.45 -14.42 -2.48
C GLY A 34 -27.29 -13.57 -3.00
N ALA A 35 -26.08 -13.78 -2.49
CA ALA A 35 -24.90 -13.12 -3.03
C ALA A 35 -24.50 -13.70 -4.40
N GLU A 36 -24.24 -12.82 -5.35
CA GLU A 36 -23.72 -13.20 -6.67
C GLU A 36 -22.23 -12.83 -6.78
N PRO A 37 -21.41 -13.67 -7.46
CA PRO A 37 -20.01 -13.36 -7.74
C PRO A 37 -19.90 -12.09 -8.58
N ARG A 38 -19.02 -11.17 -8.18
CA ARG A 38 -18.77 -9.91 -8.91
C ARG A 38 -17.39 -9.84 -9.55
N ALA A 39 -16.47 -10.64 -9.04
CA ALA A 39 -15.11 -10.67 -9.52
C ALA A 39 -15.03 -11.00 -11.03
N PRO A 40 -15.80 -11.98 -11.60
CA PRO A 40 -15.77 -12.27 -13.03
C PRO A 40 -16.16 -11.09 -13.93
N ASP A 41 -17.27 -10.38 -13.61
CA ASP A 41 -17.69 -9.21 -14.38
C ASP A 41 -16.66 -8.06 -14.31
N ARG A 42 -16.00 -7.90 -13.17
CA ARG A 42 -14.94 -6.90 -13.00
C ARG A 42 -13.65 -7.29 -13.71
N ALA A 43 -13.32 -8.56 -13.71
CA ALA A 43 -12.22 -9.14 -14.48
C ALA A 43 -12.38 -8.82 -15.96
N ARG A 44 -13.53 -9.14 -16.54
CA ARG A 44 -13.85 -8.86 -17.93
C ARG A 44 -13.74 -7.37 -18.27
N LYS A 45 -14.32 -6.48 -17.44
CA LYS A 45 -14.24 -5.03 -17.66
C LYS A 45 -12.82 -4.47 -17.62
N ALA A 46 -11.94 -5.07 -16.83
CA ALA A 46 -10.53 -4.71 -16.81
C ALA A 46 -9.83 -5.17 -18.09
N LEU A 47 -10.08 -6.41 -18.51
CA LEU A 47 -9.50 -6.99 -19.73
C LEU A 47 -9.98 -6.28 -20.99
N ASP A 48 -11.25 -5.88 -21.09
CA ASP A 48 -11.78 -5.07 -22.20
C ASP A 48 -10.97 -3.76 -22.39
N SER A 49 -10.46 -3.19 -21.29
CA SER A 49 -9.64 -1.97 -21.36
C SER A 49 -8.16 -2.28 -21.59
N LEU A 50 -7.68 -3.44 -21.15
CA LEU A 50 -6.33 -3.92 -21.37
C LEU A 50 -6.08 -4.25 -22.87
N ALA A 51 -7.09 -4.72 -23.57
CA ALA A 51 -7.01 -5.10 -24.98
C ALA A 51 -6.61 -3.96 -25.95
N ASN A 52 -6.58 -2.71 -25.48
CA ASN A 52 -6.08 -1.58 -26.27
C ASN A 52 -4.55 -1.53 -26.40
N GLY A 53 -3.82 -2.42 -25.72
CA GLY A 53 -2.36 -2.51 -25.73
C GLY A 53 -1.85 -3.74 -26.50
N GLU A 54 -0.54 -3.76 -26.79
CA GLU A 54 0.16 -4.96 -27.28
C GLU A 54 0.54 -5.82 -26.06
N ILE A 55 -0.37 -6.71 -25.66
CA ILE A 55 -0.29 -7.49 -24.42
C ILE A 55 -0.13 -8.98 -24.73
N GLU A 56 0.79 -9.63 -24.06
CA GLU A 56 0.87 -11.06 -23.87
C GLU A 56 0.30 -11.38 -22.48
N LEU A 57 -0.80 -12.12 -22.45
CA LEU A 57 -1.56 -12.36 -21.23
C LEU A 57 -1.32 -13.78 -20.72
N LEU A 58 -0.77 -13.90 -19.50
CA LEU A 58 -0.59 -15.16 -18.79
C LEU A 58 -1.67 -15.23 -17.70
N VAL A 59 -2.38 -16.34 -17.58
CA VAL A 59 -3.52 -16.48 -16.67
C VAL A 59 -3.50 -17.76 -15.87
N ALA A 60 -4.14 -17.72 -14.70
CA ALA A 60 -4.56 -18.93 -14.04
C ALA A 60 -5.78 -19.53 -14.75
N GLY A 61 -5.88 -20.86 -14.82
CA GLY A 61 -6.92 -21.60 -15.53
C GLY A 61 -8.33 -21.38 -14.94
N GLY A 62 -9.33 -21.73 -15.72
CA GLY A 62 -10.73 -21.71 -15.31
C GLY A 62 -11.23 -20.34 -14.87
N GLU A 63 -11.99 -20.33 -13.76
CA GLU A 63 -12.58 -19.11 -13.17
C GLU A 63 -11.53 -18.14 -12.58
N MET A 64 -10.29 -18.60 -12.40
CA MET A 64 -9.22 -17.77 -11.87
C MET A 64 -8.52 -16.88 -12.90
N GLY A 65 -9.06 -16.76 -14.11
CA GLY A 65 -8.57 -15.81 -15.12
C GLY A 65 -8.86 -16.23 -16.56
N GLU A 66 -8.73 -17.50 -16.91
CA GLU A 66 -8.90 -18.00 -18.26
C GLU A 66 -10.30 -17.70 -18.83
N THR A 67 -11.35 -17.99 -18.07
CA THR A 67 -12.73 -17.73 -18.51
C THR A 67 -12.93 -16.26 -18.88
N ALA A 68 -12.54 -15.34 -17.99
CA ALA A 68 -12.66 -13.90 -18.23
C ALA A 68 -11.78 -13.42 -19.41
N ALA A 69 -10.59 -13.99 -19.58
CA ALA A 69 -9.68 -13.65 -20.68
C ALA A 69 -10.26 -14.06 -22.04
N ARG A 70 -10.81 -15.27 -22.14
CA ARG A 70 -11.46 -15.75 -23.37
C ARG A 70 -12.74 -14.96 -23.71
N GLU A 71 -13.53 -14.58 -22.69
CA GLU A 71 -14.72 -13.72 -22.87
C GLU A 71 -14.37 -12.30 -23.32
N ALA A 72 -13.15 -11.84 -23.07
CA ALA A 72 -12.62 -10.56 -23.53
C ALA A 72 -11.78 -10.67 -24.80
N ASP A 73 -11.98 -11.77 -25.58
CA ASP A 73 -11.32 -12.05 -26.86
C ASP A 73 -9.78 -12.16 -26.81
N PHE A 74 -9.20 -12.48 -25.64
CA PHE A 74 -7.78 -12.82 -25.54
C PHE A 74 -7.55 -14.30 -25.86
N ASP A 75 -6.35 -14.59 -26.37
CA ASP A 75 -5.79 -15.95 -26.44
C ASP A 75 -4.67 -16.08 -25.39
N PRO A 76 -5.03 -16.35 -24.12
CA PRO A 76 -4.06 -16.30 -23.03
C PRO A 76 -3.20 -17.56 -22.93
N GLU A 77 -1.99 -17.41 -22.41
CA GLU A 77 -1.19 -18.53 -21.94
C GLU A 77 -1.68 -18.94 -20.53
N ILE A 78 -2.05 -20.23 -20.38
CA ILE A 78 -2.54 -20.77 -19.12
C ILE A 78 -1.35 -21.35 -18.35
N VAL A 79 -1.02 -20.78 -17.18
CA VAL A 79 0.16 -21.15 -16.40
C VAL A 79 -0.14 -22.06 -15.21
N THR A 80 -1.39 -22.15 -14.75
CA THR A 80 -1.84 -23.07 -13.68
C THR A 80 -3.20 -23.68 -14.01
N ASP A 81 -3.51 -24.81 -13.39
CA ASP A 81 -4.81 -25.50 -13.50
C ASP A 81 -5.42 -25.68 -12.09
N PRO A 82 -6.06 -24.64 -11.55
CA PRO A 82 -6.62 -24.66 -10.20
C PRO A 82 -7.86 -25.55 -10.12
N PRO A 83 -8.17 -26.10 -8.91
CA PRO A 83 -9.38 -26.88 -8.71
C PRO A 83 -10.65 -26.00 -8.83
N ALA A 84 -11.83 -26.65 -8.94
CA ALA A 84 -13.11 -25.94 -9.01
C ALA A 84 -13.42 -25.15 -7.74
N GLU A 85 -12.97 -25.61 -6.58
CA GLU A 85 -13.01 -24.85 -5.31
C GLU A 85 -11.63 -24.24 -5.08
N THR A 86 -11.52 -22.95 -5.35
CA THR A 86 -10.27 -22.21 -5.26
C THR A 86 -10.03 -21.61 -3.88
N SER A 87 -8.76 -21.38 -3.57
CA SER A 87 -8.29 -20.85 -2.30
C SER A 87 -7.14 -19.86 -2.48
N ALA A 88 -6.69 -19.22 -1.41
CA ALA A 88 -5.51 -18.35 -1.41
C ALA A 88 -4.25 -19.06 -1.95
N SER A 89 -4.10 -20.39 -1.71
CA SER A 89 -2.96 -21.16 -2.22
C SER A 89 -2.90 -21.21 -3.76
N ASP A 90 -4.06 -21.17 -4.43
CA ASP A 90 -4.11 -21.18 -5.89
C ASP A 90 -3.73 -19.80 -6.47
N THR A 91 -4.10 -18.71 -5.81
CA THR A 91 -3.60 -17.36 -6.12
C THR A 91 -2.08 -17.30 -5.98
N ARG A 92 -1.52 -17.81 -4.87
CA ARG A 92 -0.09 -17.85 -4.63
C ARG A 92 0.64 -18.73 -5.65
N ALA A 93 0.05 -19.86 -6.06
CA ALA A 93 0.59 -20.70 -7.12
C ALA A 93 0.68 -19.96 -8.46
N ALA A 94 -0.39 -19.28 -8.87
CA ALA A 94 -0.40 -18.48 -10.09
C ALA A 94 0.67 -17.37 -10.07
N VAL A 95 0.82 -16.66 -8.95
CA VAL A 95 1.84 -15.60 -8.80
C VAL A 95 3.25 -16.19 -8.93
N ARG A 96 3.54 -17.39 -8.38
CA ARG A 96 4.85 -18.04 -8.53
C ARG A 96 5.16 -18.33 -9.99
N GLU A 97 4.19 -18.85 -10.75
CA GLU A 97 4.37 -19.09 -12.18
C GLU A 97 4.59 -17.78 -12.95
N PHE A 98 3.83 -16.71 -12.65
CA PHE A 98 4.02 -15.39 -13.27
C PHE A 98 5.44 -14.85 -13.04
N VAL A 99 5.98 -15.01 -11.83
CA VAL A 99 7.37 -14.62 -11.52
C VAL A 99 8.35 -15.47 -12.31
N GLY A 100 8.13 -16.78 -12.39
CA GLY A 100 8.97 -17.71 -13.16
C GLY A 100 8.99 -17.39 -14.65
N GLU A 101 7.87 -16.97 -15.21
CA GLU A 101 7.71 -16.56 -16.61
C GLU A 101 8.17 -15.11 -16.88
N GLY A 102 8.51 -14.33 -15.83
CA GLY A 102 9.06 -12.99 -15.96
C GLY A 102 8.06 -11.99 -16.52
N VAL A 103 6.86 -11.92 -15.93
CA VAL A 103 5.87 -10.90 -16.30
C VAL A 103 6.30 -9.50 -15.90
N ASP A 104 5.83 -8.49 -16.62
CA ASP A 104 6.09 -7.07 -16.33
C ASP A 104 5.15 -6.50 -15.26
N LEU A 105 4.02 -7.18 -15.01
CA LEU A 105 2.99 -6.77 -14.06
C LEU A 105 2.16 -7.98 -13.62
N VAL A 106 1.81 -8.03 -12.33
CA VAL A 106 0.73 -8.88 -11.82
C VAL A 106 -0.53 -8.05 -11.66
N LEU A 107 -1.53 -8.31 -12.50
CA LEU A 107 -2.88 -7.74 -12.42
C LEU A 107 -3.78 -8.74 -11.70
N PHE A 108 -4.33 -8.37 -10.54
CA PHE A 108 -5.18 -9.28 -9.78
C PHE A 108 -6.58 -8.69 -9.53
N VAL A 109 -7.58 -9.54 -9.47
CA VAL A 109 -8.97 -9.16 -9.13
C VAL A 109 -9.30 -9.72 -7.75
N GLY A 110 -9.55 -8.82 -6.78
CA GLY A 110 -9.77 -9.26 -5.42
C GLY A 110 -10.08 -8.13 -4.44
N GLY A 111 -9.83 -8.40 -3.18
CA GLY A 111 -9.84 -7.46 -2.05
C GLY A 111 -8.48 -7.39 -1.37
N ASP A 112 -8.43 -6.78 -0.18
CA ASP A 112 -7.17 -6.60 0.58
C ASP A 112 -6.49 -7.93 0.91
N GLY A 113 -7.24 -8.98 1.31
CA GLY A 113 -6.66 -10.31 1.52
C GLY A 113 -5.96 -10.88 0.29
N THR A 114 -6.54 -10.69 -0.92
CA THR A 114 -5.90 -11.11 -2.17
C THR A 114 -4.63 -10.29 -2.44
N ALA A 115 -4.64 -8.99 -2.11
CA ALA A 115 -3.45 -8.15 -2.23
C ALA A 115 -2.31 -8.62 -1.31
N VAL A 116 -2.65 -9.04 -0.08
CA VAL A 116 -1.69 -9.63 0.87
C VAL A 116 -1.10 -10.92 0.31
N ASP A 117 -1.93 -11.85 -0.19
CA ASP A 117 -1.47 -13.12 -0.77
C ASP A 117 -0.47 -12.91 -1.92
N VAL A 118 -0.78 -11.95 -2.82
CA VAL A 118 0.10 -11.60 -3.94
C VAL A 118 1.42 -11.02 -3.43
N ALA A 119 1.36 -10.07 -2.50
CA ALA A 119 2.54 -9.39 -1.99
C ALA A 119 3.48 -10.30 -1.19
N GLU A 120 2.92 -11.14 -0.30
CA GLU A 120 3.70 -12.13 0.46
C GLU A 120 4.41 -13.10 -0.49
N THR A 121 3.72 -13.56 -1.55
CA THR A 121 4.32 -14.47 -2.53
C THR A 121 5.46 -13.80 -3.29
N LEU A 122 5.34 -12.54 -3.68
CA LEU A 122 6.42 -11.79 -4.31
C LEU A 122 7.62 -11.61 -3.37
N ALA A 123 7.35 -11.30 -2.09
CA ALA A 123 8.37 -11.17 -1.06
C ALA A 123 9.13 -12.48 -0.81
N GLU A 124 8.41 -13.63 -0.74
CA GLU A 124 9.02 -14.98 -0.64
C GLU A 124 9.98 -15.27 -1.79
N LEU A 125 9.73 -14.71 -2.97
CA LEU A 125 10.52 -14.92 -4.20
C LEU A 125 11.57 -13.82 -4.44
N ASP A 126 11.71 -12.85 -3.52
CA ASP A 126 12.58 -11.68 -3.68
C ASP A 126 12.33 -10.95 -5.01
N SER A 127 11.03 -10.79 -5.37
CA SER A 127 10.59 -10.24 -6.65
C SER A 127 10.03 -8.84 -6.48
N GLU A 128 10.50 -7.91 -7.31
CA GLU A 128 10.03 -6.52 -7.38
C GLU A 128 9.01 -6.28 -8.51
N ILE A 129 8.42 -7.33 -9.07
CA ILE A 129 7.39 -7.20 -10.10
C ILE A 129 6.23 -6.35 -9.54
N PRO A 130 5.83 -5.27 -10.25
CA PRO A 130 4.73 -4.43 -9.79
C PRO A 130 3.40 -5.19 -9.79
N ILE A 131 2.52 -4.78 -8.87
CA ILE A 131 1.17 -5.33 -8.77
C ILE A 131 0.14 -4.23 -8.99
N LEU A 132 -1.03 -4.60 -9.50
CA LEU A 132 -2.18 -3.71 -9.62
C LEU A 132 -3.48 -4.46 -9.32
N GLY A 133 -4.25 -3.96 -8.37
CA GLY A 133 -5.52 -4.57 -7.99
C GLY A 133 -6.71 -4.01 -8.76
N VAL A 134 -7.56 -4.90 -9.24
CA VAL A 134 -8.91 -4.60 -9.70
C VAL A 134 -9.87 -4.83 -8.53
N PRO A 135 -10.56 -3.79 -8.01
CA PRO A 135 -11.38 -3.95 -6.83
C PRO A 135 -12.60 -4.83 -7.12
N ALA A 136 -12.79 -5.94 -6.37
CA ALA A 136 -13.86 -6.91 -6.60
C ALA A 136 -15.24 -6.48 -6.09
N GLY A 137 -15.37 -5.30 -5.47
CA GLY A 137 -16.68 -4.73 -5.23
C GLY A 137 -17.04 -4.32 -3.82
N VAL A 138 -16.16 -4.47 -2.84
CA VAL A 138 -16.29 -3.94 -1.49
C VAL A 138 -15.20 -2.93 -1.19
N LYS A 139 -15.27 -2.31 -0.06
CA LYS A 139 -14.30 -1.36 0.41
C LYS A 139 -12.91 -2.01 0.44
N VAL A 140 -11.94 -1.39 -0.21
CA VAL A 140 -10.53 -1.75 -0.17
C VAL A 140 -9.76 -0.66 0.55
N TYR A 141 -8.73 -1.05 1.29
CA TYR A 141 -7.95 -0.15 2.14
C TYR A 141 -6.49 -0.02 1.69
N SER A 142 -6.01 -1.02 0.93
CA SER A 142 -4.66 -1.00 0.38
C SER A 142 -4.56 -0.05 -0.81
N ALA A 143 -3.45 0.68 -0.88
CA ALA A 143 -3.21 1.69 -1.92
C ALA A 143 -2.74 1.09 -3.26
N VAL A 144 -3.01 -0.20 -3.50
CA VAL A 144 -2.58 -0.94 -4.69
C VAL A 144 -3.71 -1.15 -5.71
N PHE A 145 -4.91 -0.65 -5.41
CA PHE A 145 -6.07 -0.81 -6.26
C PHE A 145 -6.31 0.38 -7.18
N ALA A 146 -6.68 0.11 -8.43
CA ALA A 146 -7.20 1.13 -9.32
C ALA A 146 -8.60 1.60 -8.87
N VAL A 147 -8.99 2.81 -9.24
CA VAL A 147 -10.30 3.39 -8.90
C VAL A 147 -11.48 2.65 -9.53
N SER A 148 -11.23 1.91 -10.62
CA SER A 148 -12.23 1.10 -11.30
C SER A 148 -11.58 -0.03 -12.11
N PRO A 149 -12.33 -1.08 -12.49
CA PRO A 149 -11.83 -2.12 -13.38
C PRO A 149 -11.25 -1.59 -14.68
N ARG A 150 -11.93 -0.64 -15.32
CA ARG A 150 -11.48 -0.03 -16.59
C ARG A 150 -10.18 0.74 -16.42
N ALA A 151 -10.05 1.49 -15.33
CA ALA A 151 -8.81 2.19 -15.01
C ALA A 151 -7.67 1.19 -14.82
N ALA A 152 -7.90 0.06 -14.12
CA ALA A 152 -6.90 -0.98 -13.94
C ALA A 152 -6.38 -1.54 -15.28
N GLY A 153 -7.28 -1.85 -16.22
CA GLY A 153 -6.92 -2.32 -17.56
C GLY A 153 -6.12 -1.29 -18.36
N SER A 154 -6.57 -0.04 -18.38
CA SER A 154 -5.87 1.05 -19.07
C SER A 154 -4.47 1.27 -18.50
N ILE A 155 -4.32 1.29 -17.17
CA ILE A 155 -3.03 1.44 -16.51
C ILE A 155 -2.11 0.27 -16.82
N ALA A 156 -2.59 -0.95 -16.70
CA ALA A 156 -1.82 -2.15 -17.00
C ALA A 156 -1.31 -2.16 -18.45
N ALA A 157 -2.08 -1.59 -19.38
CA ALA A 157 -1.69 -1.46 -20.79
C ALA A 157 -0.59 -0.41 -21.03
N THR A 158 -0.57 0.69 -20.28
CA THR A 158 0.17 1.91 -20.68
C THR A 158 1.21 2.40 -19.68
N PHE A 159 1.27 1.86 -18.46
CA PHE A 159 2.22 2.37 -17.43
C PHE A 159 3.67 2.30 -17.93
N ASP A 160 4.48 3.28 -17.56
CA ASP A 160 5.90 3.37 -17.88
C ASP A 160 6.81 3.54 -16.66
N GLY A 161 6.22 3.73 -15.48
CA GLY A 161 6.92 3.84 -14.20
C GLY A 161 6.19 3.13 -13.07
N THR A 162 6.90 2.90 -11.96
CA THR A 162 6.35 2.30 -10.75
C THR A 162 6.76 3.07 -9.52
N GLU A 163 5.91 3.06 -8.49
CA GLU A 163 6.19 3.63 -7.17
C GLU A 163 5.91 2.62 -6.07
N SER A 164 6.44 2.86 -4.86
CA SER A 164 6.17 2.01 -3.71
C SER A 164 4.83 2.37 -3.06
N ARG A 165 3.99 1.39 -2.77
CA ARG A 165 2.69 1.53 -2.11
C ARG A 165 2.52 0.53 -0.97
N GLU A 166 1.66 0.88 -0.03
CA GLU A 166 1.37 0.09 1.17
C GLU A 166 0.20 -0.86 0.94
N ILE A 167 0.35 -2.08 1.43
CA ILE A 167 -0.73 -3.04 1.59
C ILE A 167 -1.08 -3.08 3.08
N ASN A 168 -2.34 -2.82 3.35
CA ASN A 168 -2.89 -2.82 4.70
C ASN A 168 -3.91 -3.97 4.82
N ASP A 169 -3.82 -4.71 5.91
CA ASP A 169 -4.84 -5.68 6.29
C ASP A 169 -5.67 -5.13 7.45
N ILE A 170 -6.93 -5.53 7.50
CA ILE A 170 -7.85 -5.16 8.56
C ILE A 170 -8.19 -6.40 9.33
N ASP A 171 -7.96 -6.37 10.63
CA ASP A 171 -8.53 -7.37 11.52
C ASP A 171 -10.06 -7.20 11.56
N GLU A 172 -10.76 -8.11 10.84
CA GLU A 172 -12.21 -8.06 10.72
C GLU A 172 -12.93 -8.36 12.05
N ASP A 173 -12.26 -9.02 13.00
CA ASP A 173 -12.86 -9.34 14.30
C ASP A 173 -12.87 -8.09 15.21
N GLU A 174 -11.86 -7.24 15.14
CA GLU A 174 -11.81 -5.97 15.88
C GLU A 174 -12.74 -4.90 15.27
N TYR A 175 -13.02 -4.97 13.98
CA TYR A 175 -14.00 -4.09 13.33
C TYR A 175 -15.41 -4.20 13.95
N ARG A 176 -15.73 -5.32 14.61
CA ARG A 176 -17.02 -5.53 15.30
C ARG A 176 -17.15 -4.71 16.58
N GLU A 177 -16.05 -4.32 17.19
CA GLU A 177 -16.00 -3.53 18.43
C GLU A 177 -15.95 -2.02 18.20
N GLY A 178 -15.93 -1.57 16.92
CA GLY A 178 -15.93 -0.16 16.53
C GLY A 178 -14.54 0.46 16.40
N GLU A 179 -13.49 -0.31 16.62
CA GLU A 179 -12.09 0.08 16.40
C GLU A 179 -11.58 -0.56 15.11
N VAL A 180 -11.14 0.25 14.15
CA VAL A 180 -10.54 -0.22 12.90
C VAL A 180 -9.03 -0.22 13.07
N HIS A 181 -8.45 -1.38 13.35
CA HIS A 181 -7.02 -1.56 13.30
C HIS A 181 -6.63 -2.00 11.87
N THR A 182 -5.89 -1.16 11.14
CA THR A 182 -5.20 -1.58 9.92
C THR A 182 -3.75 -1.86 10.26
N GLU A 183 -3.32 -3.05 9.95
CA GLU A 183 -1.93 -3.44 10.06
C GLU A 183 -1.25 -3.30 8.69
N LEU A 184 -0.11 -2.61 8.64
CA LEU A 184 0.72 -2.56 7.44
C LEU A 184 1.37 -3.94 7.24
N LYS A 185 1.00 -4.64 6.16
CA LYS A 185 1.49 -6.00 5.86
C LYS A 185 2.67 -6.02 4.91
N ALA A 186 2.68 -5.13 3.91
CA ALA A 186 3.75 -5.10 2.92
C ALA A 186 3.89 -3.73 2.26
N VAL A 187 5.04 -3.51 1.65
CA VAL A 187 5.30 -2.42 0.71
C VAL A 187 5.66 -3.04 -0.62
N VAL A 188 4.94 -2.69 -1.67
CA VAL A 188 5.06 -3.27 -3.00
C VAL A 188 5.22 -2.20 -4.08
N ARG A 189 5.71 -2.60 -5.25
CA ARG A 189 5.72 -1.73 -6.44
C ARG A 189 4.35 -1.72 -7.09
N VAL A 190 3.87 -0.54 -7.48
CA VAL A 190 2.59 -0.34 -8.18
C VAL A 190 2.83 0.58 -9.38
N PRO A 191 2.18 0.36 -10.54
CA PRO A 191 2.27 1.29 -11.66
C PRO A 191 1.95 2.72 -11.28
N VAL A 192 2.73 3.68 -11.80
CA VAL A 192 2.37 5.09 -11.79
C VAL A 192 1.64 5.39 -13.10
N ALA A 193 0.40 5.85 -13.03
CA ALA A 193 -0.32 6.27 -14.21
C ALA A 193 -1.00 7.61 -13.96
N GLU A 194 -0.97 8.49 -14.95
CA GLU A 194 -1.61 9.80 -14.86
C GLU A 194 -3.11 9.70 -14.53
N GLU A 195 -3.79 8.65 -14.98
CA GLU A 195 -5.22 8.42 -14.75
C GLU A 195 -5.59 7.99 -13.32
N ILE A 196 -4.69 7.35 -12.57
CA ILE A 196 -4.89 7.12 -11.12
C ILE A 196 -4.63 8.40 -10.33
N GLN A 197 -3.73 9.22 -10.80
CA GLN A 197 -3.28 10.46 -10.17
C GLN A 197 -4.00 11.69 -10.73
N SER A 198 -4.55 11.63 -11.94
CA SER A 198 -4.98 12.81 -12.69
C SER A 198 -6.32 13.39 -12.30
N SER A 199 -7.08 12.81 -11.41
CA SER A 199 -8.17 13.60 -10.86
C SER A 199 -7.65 14.82 -10.06
N LYS A 200 -6.33 14.91 -9.74
CA LYS A 200 -5.75 16.01 -8.94
C LYS A 200 -4.27 16.37 -9.19
N GLN A 201 -3.61 15.85 -10.23
CA GLN A 201 -2.25 16.31 -10.57
C GLN A 201 -2.25 17.49 -11.56
N LEU A 202 -2.71 18.61 -11.10
CA LEU A 202 -2.17 19.88 -11.55
C LEU A 202 -1.38 20.46 -10.39
N SER A 203 -0.05 20.32 -10.45
CA SER A 203 0.98 20.96 -9.60
C SER A 203 1.46 20.14 -8.39
N GLY A 204 2.65 19.55 -8.49
CA GLY A 204 3.64 19.46 -7.43
C GLY A 204 3.78 18.13 -6.71
N GLY A 205 5.00 17.62 -6.74
CA GLY A 205 5.61 16.77 -5.75
C GLY A 205 5.26 15.29 -5.77
N THR A 206 6.11 14.49 -6.40
CA THR A 206 6.14 13.02 -6.18
C THR A 206 6.71 12.71 -4.80
N VAL A 207 6.56 11.47 -4.32
CA VAL A 207 7.17 11.01 -3.05
C VAL A 207 8.69 11.16 -3.11
N GLU A 208 9.30 10.98 -4.29
CA GLU A 208 10.72 11.18 -4.50
C GLU A 208 11.12 12.66 -4.33
N THR A 209 10.37 13.60 -4.90
CA THR A 209 10.67 15.03 -4.72
C THR A 209 10.45 15.49 -3.28
N LEU A 210 9.52 14.84 -2.56
CA LEU A 210 9.33 15.05 -1.13
C LEU A 210 10.56 14.55 -0.36
N ALA A 211 11.07 13.34 -0.69
CA ALA A 211 12.24 12.75 -0.06
C ALA A 211 13.49 13.62 -0.25
N VAL A 212 13.74 14.12 -1.48
CA VAL A 212 14.80 15.10 -1.77
C VAL A 212 14.62 16.36 -0.89
N GLY A 213 13.40 16.84 -0.70
CA GLY A 213 13.16 18.00 0.14
C GLY A 213 13.42 17.76 1.62
N VAL A 214 13.30 16.52 2.11
CA VAL A 214 13.71 16.14 3.47
C VAL A 214 15.24 16.11 3.57
N ASP A 215 15.91 15.48 2.59
CA ASP A 215 17.38 15.41 2.55
C ASP A 215 18.03 16.80 2.53
N ASP A 216 17.53 17.70 1.66
CA ASP A 216 18.01 19.09 1.56
C ASP A 216 17.94 19.88 2.89
N GLU A 217 17.02 19.50 3.79
CA GLU A 217 16.80 20.18 5.06
C GLU A 217 17.39 19.40 6.26
N THR A 218 18.18 18.34 6.01
CA THR A 218 18.89 17.65 7.08
C THR A 218 20.05 18.51 7.60
N GLU A 219 20.19 18.53 8.93
CA GLU A 219 21.24 19.29 9.60
C GLU A 219 22.28 18.35 10.24
N PRO A 220 23.59 18.51 9.96
CA PRO A 220 24.63 17.70 10.59
C PRO A 220 24.52 17.71 12.13
N GLY A 221 24.65 16.53 12.77
CA GLY A 221 24.53 16.36 14.20
C GLY A 221 23.09 16.15 14.70
N THR A 222 22.08 16.30 13.82
CA THR A 222 20.67 16.02 14.15
C THR A 222 20.38 14.54 14.00
N THR A 223 19.66 13.98 14.96
CA THR A 223 19.18 12.59 14.96
C THR A 223 17.76 12.54 14.42
N TYR A 224 17.54 11.73 13.38
CA TYR A 224 16.25 11.53 12.73
C TYR A 224 15.67 10.17 13.10
N VAL A 225 14.48 10.17 13.69
CA VAL A 225 13.70 8.97 13.97
C VAL A 225 12.71 8.78 12.83
N LEU A 226 12.92 7.77 12.01
CA LEU A 226 12.24 7.55 10.74
C LEU A 226 11.22 6.42 10.88
N GLY A 227 9.94 6.75 10.83
CA GLY A 227 8.83 5.81 10.98
C GLY A 227 8.72 4.79 9.85
N PRO A 228 7.72 3.88 9.95
CA PRO A 228 7.43 2.90 8.91
C PRO A 228 6.71 3.50 7.70
N GLY A 229 6.61 2.71 6.63
CA GLY A 229 5.79 2.95 5.46
C GLY A 229 6.55 3.44 4.24
N SER A 230 5.91 3.32 3.07
CA SER A 230 6.53 3.57 1.76
C SER A 230 7.03 5.01 1.57
N THR A 231 6.30 6.00 2.06
CA THR A 231 6.69 7.41 1.96
C THR A 231 7.97 7.69 2.76
N VAL A 232 8.05 7.21 4.00
CA VAL A 232 9.25 7.35 4.83
C VAL A 232 10.37 6.45 4.30
N GLY A 233 10.04 5.29 3.73
CA GLY A 233 11.00 4.43 3.02
C GLY A 233 11.71 5.14 1.86
N ALA A 234 11.00 5.99 1.11
CA ALA A 234 11.63 6.83 0.09
C ALA A 234 12.60 7.85 0.71
N VAL A 235 12.23 8.46 1.85
CA VAL A 235 13.14 9.34 2.59
C VAL A 235 14.40 8.59 3.05
N LYS A 236 14.26 7.37 3.62
CA LYS A 236 15.40 6.55 4.05
C LYS A 236 16.36 6.26 2.88
N ARG A 237 15.85 5.95 1.70
CA ARG A 237 16.67 5.74 0.48
C ARG A 237 17.38 7.02 0.02
N GLU A 238 16.70 8.16 0.05
CA GLU A 238 17.32 9.45 -0.30
C GLU A 238 18.44 9.81 0.68
N LEU A 239 18.25 9.53 1.98
CA LEU A 239 19.30 9.68 3.00
C LEU A 239 20.45 8.65 2.88
N GLY A 240 20.44 7.81 1.85
CA GLY A 240 21.54 6.92 1.46
C GLY A 240 21.53 5.56 2.17
N PHE A 241 20.39 5.09 2.70
CA PHE A 241 20.33 3.76 3.30
C PHE A 241 19.00 3.02 3.03
N GLU A 242 19.10 1.70 2.92
CA GLU A 242 17.92 0.83 2.91
C GLU A 242 17.39 0.70 4.34
N GLY A 243 16.24 1.28 4.59
CA GLY A 243 15.58 1.21 5.89
C GLY A 243 14.64 0.03 6.01
N THR A 244 14.14 -0.22 7.24
CA THR A 244 13.09 -1.21 7.47
C THR A 244 11.74 -0.69 6.98
N PRO A 245 11.00 -1.46 6.16
CA PRO A 245 9.71 -1.00 5.62
C PRO A 245 8.63 -0.82 6.69
N LEU A 246 8.61 -1.70 7.69
CA LEU A 246 7.60 -1.74 8.76
C LEU A 246 8.12 -1.23 10.10
N GLY A 247 9.43 -1.06 10.24
CA GLY A 247 10.08 -0.67 11.47
C GLY A 247 10.43 0.81 11.56
N VAL A 248 10.86 1.20 12.75
CA VAL A 248 11.37 2.54 13.05
C VAL A 248 12.89 2.48 13.07
N ASP A 249 13.52 3.27 12.18
CA ASP A 249 14.99 3.38 12.13
C ASP A 249 15.44 4.72 12.71
N VAL A 250 16.64 4.76 13.30
CA VAL A 250 17.26 5.99 13.78
C VAL A 250 18.52 6.26 12.96
N TRP A 251 18.61 7.45 12.39
CA TRP A 251 19.73 7.90 11.57
C TRP A 251 20.24 9.26 12.07
N CYS A 252 21.55 9.41 12.13
CA CYS A 252 22.18 10.67 12.52
C CYS A 252 22.86 11.29 11.31
N ALA A 253 22.52 12.55 10.99
CA ALA A 253 23.14 13.30 9.92
C ALA A 253 24.59 13.67 10.22
N GLY A 254 25.47 13.52 9.24
CA GLY A 254 26.85 13.94 9.27
C GLY A 254 27.15 14.98 8.20
N GLU A 255 28.38 15.52 8.15
CA GLU A 255 28.78 16.53 7.15
C GLU A 255 28.82 15.97 5.71
N ASP A 256 29.21 14.71 5.54
CA ASP A 256 29.32 14.01 4.24
C ASP A 256 28.38 12.79 4.13
N GLY A 257 27.14 12.91 4.62
CA GLY A 257 26.18 11.84 4.73
C GLY A 257 25.86 11.54 6.20
N GLY A 258 25.27 10.38 6.49
CA GLY A 258 24.87 10.07 7.85
C GLY A 258 25.09 8.61 8.23
N THR A 259 24.78 8.29 9.48
CA THR A 259 24.99 6.95 10.06
C THR A 259 23.69 6.42 10.64
N VAL A 260 23.34 5.19 10.29
CA VAL A 260 22.21 4.47 10.91
C VAL A 260 22.64 4.02 12.30
N LEU A 261 21.97 4.53 13.32
CA LEU A 261 22.23 4.21 14.73
C LEU A 261 21.44 2.98 15.19
N VAL A 262 20.17 2.88 14.74
CA VAL A 262 19.25 1.80 15.11
C VAL A 262 18.47 1.39 13.87
N ARG A 263 18.26 0.09 13.69
CA ARG A 263 17.36 -0.48 12.67
C ARG A 263 16.25 -1.23 13.36
N ASP A 264 15.00 -0.94 12.97
CA ASP A 264 13.79 -1.56 13.54
C ASP A 264 13.83 -1.57 15.09
N GLY A 265 14.05 -0.39 15.67
CA GLY A 265 14.30 -0.25 17.09
C GLY A 265 13.03 -0.42 17.94
N SER A 266 13.23 -0.97 19.15
CA SER A 266 12.27 -0.85 20.25
C SER A 266 12.22 0.59 20.77
N ALA A 267 11.20 0.95 21.55
CA ALA A 267 11.06 2.27 22.12
C ALA A 267 12.28 2.68 22.96
N ASP A 268 12.82 1.74 23.74
CA ASP A 268 14.00 1.99 24.60
C ASP A 268 15.28 2.21 23.77
N GLU A 269 15.48 1.44 22.69
CA GLU A 269 16.63 1.60 21.81
C GLU A 269 16.57 2.93 21.06
N ILE A 270 15.39 3.33 20.59
CA ILE A 270 15.18 4.62 19.93
C ILE A 270 15.46 5.76 20.92
N GLU A 271 14.90 5.71 22.15
CA GLU A 271 15.10 6.74 23.15
C GLU A 271 16.58 6.88 23.56
N ASN A 272 17.30 5.77 23.68
CA ASN A 272 18.73 5.75 24.00
C ASN A 272 19.62 6.26 22.86
N ALA A 273 19.13 6.23 21.62
CA ALA A 273 19.85 6.72 20.44
C ALA A 273 19.63 8.21 20.15
N LEU A 274 18.74 8.89 20.89
CA LEU A 274 18.49 10.33 20.72
C LEU A 274 19.72 11.16 21.06
N GLY A 275 19.96 12.18 20.22
CA GLY A 275 21.02 13.17 20.41
C GLY A 275 20.53 14.44 21.13
N GLU A 276 21.29 15.53 20.96
CA GLU A 276 20.89 16.85 21.47
C GLU A 276 19.75 17.47 20.67
N GLN A 277 19.75 17.25 19.35
CA GLN A 277 18.69 17.66 18.42
C GLN A 277 18.09 16.44 17.75
N ASN A 278 16.77 16.34 17.78
CA ASN A 278 16.06 15.18 17.27
C ASN A 278 14.83 15.60 16.44
N VAL A 279 14.59 14.89 15.34
CA VAL A 279 13.41 15.08 14.49
C VAL A 279 12.78 13.71 14.22
N VAL A 280 11.50 13.60 14.48
CA VAL A 280 10.69 12.44 14.12
C VAL A 280 10.03 12.68 12.76
N ILE A 281 10.27 11.81 11.79
CA ILE A 281 9.66 11.86 10.46
C ILE A 281 8.70 10.70 10.31
N VAL A 282 7.43 11.00 10.08
CA VAL A 282 6.34 10.01 9.96
C VAL A 282 5.42 10.33 8.80
N SER A 283 4.75 9.30 8.31
CA SER A 283 3.68 9.43 7.32
C SER A 283 2.37 8.92 7.91
N PRO A 284 1.21 9.55 7.64
CA PRO A 284 -0.06 9.03 8.08
C PRO A 284 -0.31 7.62 7.56
N ILE A 285 -0.94 6.78 8.38
CA ILE A 285 -1.42 5.46 7.91
C ILE A 285 -2.52 5.69 6.87
N GLY A 286 -2.39 5.03 5.71
CA GLY A 286 -3.33 5.16 4.60
C GLY A 286 -4.76 4.83 5.03
N GLY A 287 -5.72 5.67 4.62
CA GLY A 287 -7.14 5.51 4.92
C GLY A 287 -7.58 5.87 6.34
N GLN A 288 -6.69 5.89 7.34
CA GLN A 288 -7.05 6.21 8.74
C GLN A 288 -6.55 7.56 9.23
N GLY A 289 -5.40 8.01 8.73
CA GLY A 289 -4.81 9.29 9.09
C GLY A 289 -4.05 9.33 10.41
N PHE A 290 -3.83 8.20 11.08
CA PHE A 290 -3.00 8.19 12.28
C PHE A 290 -1.55 8.47 11.92
N VAL A 291 -0.96 9.44 12.60
CA VAL A 291 0.47 9.78 12.50
C VAL A 291 1.28 9.22 13.66
N PHE A 292 0.64 8.97 14.81
CA PHE A 292 1.24 8.36 15.98
C PHE A 292 0.27 7.40 16.69
N GLY A 293 0.85 6.38 17.36
CA GLY A 293 0.16 5.46 18.24
C GLY A 293 -0.42 4.23 17.53
N ARG A 294 -0.40 4.21 16.20
CA ARG A 294 -0.81 3.04 15.42
C ARG A 294 0.25 2.73 14.38
N GLY A 295 0.74 1.47 14.39
CA GLY A 295 1.79 1.00 13.49
C GLY A 295 3.19 1.57 13.75
N ASN A 296 3.36 2.45 14.74
CA ASN A 296 4.62 3.07 15.10
C ASN A 296 4.71 3.37 16.62
N GLN A 297 4.17 2.48 17.45
CA GLN A 297 4.16 2.62 18.91
C GLN A 297 5.57 2.69 19.52
N GLN A 298 6.60 2.26 18.78
CA GLN A 298 8.01 2.41 19.16
C GLN A 298 8.42 3.89 19.28
N ILE A 299 7.74 4.80 18.58
CA ILE A 299 7.90 6.24 18.75
C ILE A 299 7.10 6.66 19.99
N SER A 300 7.68 6.45 21.15
CA SER A 300 7.03 6.66 22.45
C SER A 300 6.79 8.14 22.75
N PRO A 301 5.88 8.46 23.70
CA PRO A 301 5.72 9.83 24.21
C PRO A 301 7.03 10.49 24.68
N ALA A 302 7.95 9.72 25.23
CA ALA A 302 9.26 10.21 25.66
C ALA A 302 10.12 10.67 24.47
N VAL A 303 10.11 9.90 23.37
CA VAL A 303 10.78 10.26 22.12
C VAL A 303 10.15 11.52 21.53
N LEU A 304 8.82 11.59 21.46
CA LEU A 304 8.09 12.72 20.89
C LEU A 304 8.35 14.03 21.63
N ARG A 305 8.39 14.00 22.97
CA ARG A 305 8.68 15.19 23.78
C ARG A 305 10.11 15.74 23.63
N LYS A 306 11.04 14.89 23.17
CA LYS A 306 12.45 15.25 22.93
C LYS A 306 12.75 15.61 21.49
N SER A 307 11.73 15.61 20.60
CA SER A 307 11.94 15.72 19.16
C SER A 307 11.05 16.76 18.51
N GLY A 308 11.56 17.43 17.47
CA GLY A 308 10.70 18.06 16.49
C GLY A 308 9.93 17.02 15.70
N ILE A 309 8.81 17.41 15.10
CA ILE A 309 7.96 16.49 14.32
C ILE A 309 7.80 17.04 12.91
N GLU A 310 8.15 16.22 11.92
CA GLU A 310 7.85 16.45 10.52
C GLU A 310 6.95 15.34 9.99
N VAL A 311 5.78 15.73 9.51
CA VAL A 311 4.85 14.80 8.85
C VAL A 311 5.04 14.93 7.34
N VAL A 312 5.23 13.79 6.69
CA VAL A 312 5.44 13.68 5.23
C VAL A 312 4.34 12.84 4.61
N ALA A 313 3.75 13.30 3.51
CA ALA A 313 2.72 12.52 2.81
C ALA A 313 2.54 13.00 1.38
N SER A 314 2.20 12.10 0.45
CA SER A 314 1.73 12.50 -0.86
C SER A 314 0.41 13.28 -0.75
N ARG A 315 0.13 14.15 -1.72
CA ARG A 315 -1.14 14.89 -1.77
C ARG A 315 -2.35 13.96 -1.83
N THR A 316 -2.24 12.88 -2.61
CA THR A 316 -3.28 11.85 -2.72
C THR A 316 -3.59 11.24 -1.36
N LYS A 317 -2.55 10.84 -0.61
CA LYS A 317 -2.71 10.28 0.74
C LYS A 317 -3.45 11.25 1.68
N LEU A 318 -3.14 12.55 1.61
CA LEU A 318 -3.81 13.57 2.42
C LEU A 318 -5.27 13.82 1.99
N ASP A 319 -5.54 13.74 0.69
CA ASP A 319 -6.90 13.90 0.16
C ASP A 319 -7.81 12.75 0.60
N GLU A 320 -7.29 11.53 0.60
CA GLU A 320 -7.99 10.33 1.05
C GLU A 320 -8.23 10.33 2.55
N THR A 321 -7.25 10.81 3.31
CA THR A 321 -7.29 10.84 4.77
C THR A 321 -8.20 11.94 5.33
N GLY A 322 -8.22 13.12 4.71
CA GLY A 322 -9.02 14.28 5.11
C GLY A 322 -8.55 14.96 6.39
N VAL A 323 -8.35 14.23 7.48
CA VAL A 323 -7.81 14.71 8.78
C VAL A 323 -6.73 13.77 9.29
N LEU A 324 -5.81 14.30 10.08
CA LEU A 324 -4.81 13.52 10.79
C LEU A 324 -5.30 13.15 12.18
N ARG A 325 -4.77 12.06 12.75
CA ARG A 325 -5.13 11.55 14.08
C ARG A 325 -3.89 11.20 14.87
N VAL A 326 -4.02 11.26 16.19
CA VAL A 326 -3.01 10.86 17.16
C VAL A 326 -3.64 10.01 18.26
N ASP A 327 -2.91 8.99 18.73
CA ASP A 327 -3.33 8.08 19.80
C ASP A 327 -2.06 7.51 20.45
N THR A 328 -1.28 8.40 21.08
CA THR A 328 0.03 8.03 21.66
C THR A 328 -0.09 7.25 22.97
N GLY A 329 -1.31 7.16 23.51
CA GLY A 329 -1.56 6.62 24.85
C GLY A 329 -1.24 7.61 25.99
N ASP A 330 -0.79 8.83 25.66
CA ASP A 330 -0.54 9.93 26.59
C ASP A 330 -1.49 11.09 26.24
N HIS A 331 -2.53 11.24 27.04
CA HIS A 331 -3.62 12.20 26.78
C HIS A 331 -3.14 13.64 26.65
N ASP A 332 -2.19 14.05 27.51
CA ASP A 332 -1.68 15.42 27.50
C ASP A 332 -0.89 15.69 26.22
N LEU A 333 -0.08 14.72 25.78
CA LEU A 333 0.65 14.81 24.52
C LEU A 333 -0.30 14.81 23.31
N ASP A 334 -1.34 13.99 23.33
CA ASP A 334 -2.34 13.98 22.25
C ASP A 334 -3.03 15.33 22.12
N GLU A 335 -3.38 15.99 23.23
CA GLU A 335 -3.95 17.35 23.22
C GLU A 335 -2.94 18.39 22.69
N GLU A 336 -1.63 18.28 23.02
CA GLU A 336 -0.57 19.15 22.49
C GLU A 336 -0.36 18.98 20.98
N LEU A 337 -0.56 17.75 20.47
CA LEU A 337 -0.39 17.41 19.07
C LEU A 337 -1.59 17.81 18.19
N ARG A 338 -2.77 18.01 18.78
CA ARG A 338 -3.97 18.45 18.07
C ARG A 338 -3.84 19.85 17.50
N GLY A 339 -4.66 20.16 16.50
CA GLY A 339 -4.68 21.46 15.83
C GLY A 339 -4.17 21.40 14.40
N TRP A 340 -3.74 22.54 13.87
CA TRP A 340 -3.26 22.63 12.49
C TRP A 340 -1.75 22.34 12.41
N ARG A 341 -1.38 21.39 11.57
CA ARG A 341 0.02 20.99 11.33
C ARG A 341 0.37 21.14 9.86
N LYS A 342 1.61 21.55 9.59
CA LYS A 342 2.19 21.52 8.24
C LYS A 342 2.61 20.11 7.93
N VAL A 343 2.21 19.59 6.75
CA VAL A 343 2.60 18.30 6.19
C VAL A 343 3.39 18.59 4.93
N ARG A 344 4.59 18.04 4.81
CA ARG A 344 5.40 18.15 3.60
C ARG A 344 4.78 17.28 2.51
N THR A 345 4.57 17.86 1.33
CA THR A 345 3.95 17.19 0.18
C THR A 345 4.83 17.20 -1.07
N GLY A 346 5.98 17.84 -1.01
CA GLY A 346 6.95 17.96 -2.08
C GLY A 346 8.25 18.59 -1.60
N ARG A 347 9.20 18.87 -2.49
CA ARG A 347 10.51 19.40 -2.12
C ARG A 347 10.41 20.71 -1.31
N PHE A 348 9.58 21.64 -1.77
CA PHE A 348 9.38 22.95 -1.12
C PHE A 348 7.94 23.16 -0.68
N GLU A 349 7.07 22.18 -0.86
CA GLU A 349 5.64 22.32 -0.68
C GLU A 349 5.19 21.70 0.64
N ARG A 350 4.29 22.42 1.30
CA ARG A 350 3.65 21.97 2.53
C ARG A 350 2.15 22.29 2.49
N ARG A 351 1.35 21.37 3.05
CA ARG A 351 -0.10 21.52 3.19
C ARG A 351 -0.48 21.58 4.66
N MET A 352 -1.42 22.47 5.00
CA MET A 352 -1.99 22.49 6.34
C MET A 352 -3.05 21.40 6.49
N MET A 353 -2.87 20.54 7.49
CA MET A 353 -3.82 19.47 7.85
C MET A 353 -4.23 19.64 9.30
N LYS A 354 -5.49 19.29 9.59
CA LYS A 354 -6.00 19.31 10.96
C LYS A 354 -5.70 17.97 11.62
N VAL A 355 -5.12 18.01 12.80
CA VAL A 355 -4.97 16.86 13.71
C VAL A 355 -6.13 16.89 14.72
N VAL A 356 -6.84 15.77 14.86
CA VAL A 356 -8.01 15.60 15.74
C VAL A 356 -7.79 14.51 16.77
#